data_273a5971d5b889169a75186a3a7a2da4
#
_entry.id   273a5971d5b889169a75186a3a7a2da4
#
_cell.length_a   1.000
_cell.length_b   1.000
_cell.length_c   1.000
_cell.angle_alpha   90.00
_cell.angle_beta   90.00
_cell.angle_gamma   90.00
#
_symmetry.space_group_name_H-M   'P 1'
#
loop_
_entity.id
_entity.type
_entity.pdbx_description
1 polymer ?
#
loop_
_entity_poly.entity_id
_entity_poly.type
_entity_poly.pdbx_seq_one_letter_code
_entity_poly.pdbx_strand_id
1 'polypeptide(L)'
;AAKKPRTGGVRTIVVTAQRRSEDLQDVPVSVQALGEEQLDQLNISTFDDYLKQLPTVTAGGGSPGQSTIYIRGLASTTPNLTTAGVAGLAPNVSLYLDEQPLAQPGRNLDVYAADLERIEVLSGPQGTLFGASSQAGVVRLITNKPDLSGFDAKVTMGTSFTKGGEASYNAEAMLNVPVTDSLALRGVVYLDDQG
;
A
#
# COMPACT_ATOMS: atom_id res chain seq x y z
N ALA A 1 9.57 7.68 20.85
CA ALA A 1 8.47 6.73 20.63
C ALA A 1 7.22 7.27 21.32
N ALA A 2 6.23 7.71 20.57
CA ALA A 2 4.95 8.14 21.10
C ALA A 2 4.14 6.89 21.47
N LYS A 3 3.89 6.71 22.75
CA LYS A 3 3.11 5.61 23.34
C LYS A 3 1.66 5.70 22.81
N LYS A 4 1.21 4.69 22.05
CA LYS A 4 -0.20 4.55 21.63
C LYS A 4 -1.11 4.66 22.86
N PRO A 5 -2.10 5.55 22.91
CA PRO A 5 -3.04 5.61 24.04
C PRO A 5 -3.99 4.40 23.97
N ARG A 6 -3.93 3.56 24.99
CA ARG A 6 -4.90 2.49 25.24
C ARG A 6 -6.07 3.07 26.01
N THR A 7 -7.08 3.51 25.30
CA THR A 7 -8.39 3.84 25.91
C THR A 7 -9.45 3.06 25.15
N GLY A 8 -10.37 2.42 25.87
CA GLY A 8 -11.48 1.65 25.32
C GLY A 8 -12.53 2.53 24.64
N GLY A 9 -12.16 3.06 23.50
CA GLY A 9 -12.96 3.83 22.57
C GLY A 9 -12.60 3.42 21.14
N VAL A 10 -13.35 3.85 20.17
CA VAL A 10 -13.08 3.65 18.74
C VAL A 10 -11.61 3.88 18.47
N ARG A 11 -10.89 2.88 17.94
CA ARG A 11 -9.46 3.02 17.64
C ARG A 11 -9.29 4.10 16.59
N THR A 12 -8.60 5.15 16.96
CA THR A 12 -8.24 6.24 16.07
C THR A 12 -7.15 5.78 15.12
N ILE A 13 -7.39 5.87 13.83
CA ILE A 13 -6.37 5.65 12.81
C ILE A 13 -5.66 6.99 12.58
N VAL A 14 -4.36 7.03 12.85
CA VAL A 14 -3.52 8.19 12.54
C VAL A 14 -3.02 8.05 11.10
N VAL A 15 -3.18 9.09 10.32
CA VAL A 15 -2.76 9.15 8.92
C VAL A 15 -1.72 10.25 8.70
N THR A 16 -0.97 10.14 7.63
CA THR A 16 0.01 11.15 7.21
C THR A 16 -0.33 11.77 5.85
N ALA A 17 -1.63 11.83 5.55
CA ALA A 17 -2.17 12.30 4.28
C ALA A 17 -1.71 13.71 3.89
N GLN A 18 -1.50 14.59 4.85
CA GLN A 18 -0.98 15.95 4.64
C GLN A 18 0.51 16.09 4.99
N ARG A 19 1.28 15.00 4.99
CA ARG A 19 2.67 14.92 5.46
C ARG A 19 2.84 15.35 6.93
N ARG A 20 1.76 15.25 7.71
CA ARG A 20 1.70 15.45 9.16
C ARG A 20 0.88 14.33 9.75
N SER A 21 1.25 13.88 10.94
CA SER A 21 0.48 12.87 11.67
C SER A 21 -0.78 13.51 12.25
N GLU A 22 -1.93 13.16 11.73
CA GLU A 22 -3.25 13.67 12.13
C GLU A 22 -4.22 12.50 12.33
N ASP A 23 -5.23 12.70 13.16
CA ASP A 23 -6.34 11.75 13.25
C ASP A 23 -7.10 11.73 11.91
N LEU A 24 -7.44 10.53 11.42
CA LEU A 24 -8.20 10.38 10.17
C LEU A 24 -9.48 11.23 10.16
N GLN A 25 -10.11 11.42 11.33
CA GLN A 25 -11.34 12.21 11.45
C GLN A 25 -11.13 13.73 11.37
N ASP A 26 -9.90 14.19 11.64
CA ASP A 26 -9.56 15.61 11.64
C ASP A 26 -9.00 16.09 10.31
N VAL A 27 -8.72 15.17 9.38
CA VAL A 27 -8.15 15.50 8.07
C VAL A 27 -9.20 16.15 7.16
N PRO A 28 -8.98 17.38 6.66
CA PRO A 28 -9.99 18.12 5.87
C PRO A 28 -10.04 17.69 4.39
N VAL A 29 -9.59 16.49 4.06
CA VAL A 29 -9.63 15.90 2.71
C VAL A 29 -10.26 14.51 2.77
N SER A 30 -10.75 14.03 1.63
CA SER A 30 -11.34 12.68 1.55
C SER A 30 -10.23 11.62 1.62
N VAL A 31 -10.02 11.05 2.79
CA VAL A 31 -9.04 10.00 3.06
C VAL A 31 -9.75 8.73 3.48
N GLN A 32 -9.29 7.60 2.97
CA GLN A 32 -9.60 6.26 3.45
C GLN A 32 -8.31 5.64 3.97
N ALA A 33 -8.38 4.90 5.05
CA ALA A 33 -7.23 4.21 5.61
C ALA A 33 -7.59 2.78 6.03
N LEU A 34 -6.71 1.84 5.71
CA LEU A 34 -6.72 0.47 6.21
C LEU A 34 -5.52 0.34 7.15
N GLY A 35 -5.76 0.10 8.43
CA GLY A 35 -4.69 -0.08 9.41
C GLY A 35 -4.20 -1.53 9.48
N GLU A 36 -3.05 -1.75 10.11
CA GLU A 36 -2.38 -3.05 10.26
C GLU A 36 -3.33 -4.17 10.71
N GLU A 37 -4.15 -3.92 11.74
CA GLU A 37 -5.10 -4.92 12.24
C GLU A 37 -6.13 -5.35 11.20
N GLN A 38 -6.59 -4.43 10.34
CA GLN A 38 -7.52 -4.75 9.25
C GLN A 38 -6.80 -5.51 8.14
N LEU A 39 -5.55 -5.14 7.82
CA LEU A 39 -4.74 -5.85 6.84
C LEU A 39 -4.51 -7.30 7.27
N ASP A 40 -4.17 -7.52 8.53
CA ASP A 40 -3.98 -8.87 9.11
C ASP A 40 -5.29 -9.67 9.14
N GLN A 41 -6.40 -9.08 9.63
CA GLN A 41 -7.70 -9.77 9.74
C GLN A 41 -8.26 -10.19 8.37
N LEU A 42 -8.03 -9.39 7.34
CA LEU A 42 -8.49 -9.64 5.98
C LEU A 42 -7.48 -10.44 5.16
N ASN A 43 -6.34 -10.80 5.76
CA ASN A 43 -5.23 -11.52 5.10
C ASN A 43 -4.81 -10.87 3.78
N ILE A 44 -4.64 -9.54 3.82
CA ILE A 44 -4.27 -8.72 2.66
C ILE A 44 -2.77 -8.84 2.43
N SER A 45 -2.37 -9.42 1.31
CA SER A 45 -0.97 -9.60 0.94
C SER A 45 -0.64 -9.10 -0.46
N THR A 46 -1.56 -9.22 -1.39
CA THR A 46 -1.34 -8.84 -2.78
C THR A 46 -1.89 -7.45 -3.11
N PHE A 47 -1.43 -6.90 -4.24
CA PHE A 47 -1.94 -5.66 -4.81
C PHE A 47 -3.47 -5.69 -4.98
N ASP A 48 -3.99 -6.78 -5.54
CA ASP A 48 -5.42 -6.93 -5.79
C ASP A 48 -6.24 -7.02 -4.50
N ASP A 49 -5.68 -7.62 -3.44
CA ASP A 49 -6.39 -7.78 -2.18
C ASP A 49 -6.67 -6.43 -1.52
N TYR A 50 -5.66 -5.54 -1.41
CA TYR A 50 -5.93 -4.25 -0.79
C TYR A 50 -6.78 -3.34 -1.67
N LEU A 51 -6.71 -3.44 -2.99
CA LEU A 51 -7.59 -2.66 -3.86
C LEU A 51 -9.05 -3.07 -3.72
N LYS A 52 -9.35 -4.35 -3.54
CA LYS A 52 -10.72 -4.85 -3.30
C LYS A 52 -11.34 -4.30 -2.01
N GLN A 53 -10.52 -3.93 -1.03
CA GLN A 53 -10.97 -3.36 0.25
C GLN A 53 -11.17 -1.84 0.19
N LEU A 54 -10.83 -1.20 -0.92
CA LEU A 54 -10.92 0.25 -1.10
C LEU A 54 -12.09 0.59 -2.04
N PRO A 55 -13.28 0.92 -1.53
CA PRO A 55 -14.51 1.02 -2.34
C PRO A 55 -14.45 2.10 -3.43
N THR A 56 -13.56 3.08 -3.32
CA THR A 56 -13.40 4.14 -4.33
C THR A 56 -12.28 3.86 -5.32
N VAL A 57 -11.54 2.76 -5.14
CA VAL A 57 -10.37 2.41 -5.92
C VAL A 57 -10.67 1.15 -6.73
N THR A 58 -10.30 1.16 -7.98
CA THR A 58 -10.30 -0.03 -8.84
C THR A 58 -8.99 -0.09 -9.61
N ALA A 59 -8.62 -1.25 -10.09
CA ALA A 59 -7.50 -1.40 -10.99
C ALA A 59 -7.94 -2.05 -12.29
N GLY A 60 -7.24 -1.74 -13.35
CA GLY A 60 -7.32 -2.42 -14.64
C GLY A 60 -5.93 -2.59 -15.20
N GLY A 61 -5.67 -3.71 -15.82
CA GLY A 61 -4.38 -4.02 -16.43
C GLY A 61 -4.46 -5.28 -17.25
N GLY A 62 -3.47 -5.50 -18.11
CA GLY A 62 -3.40 -6.65 -19.00
C GLY A 62 -2.44 -7.74 -18.53
N SER A 63 -1.63 -7.47 -17.49
CA SER A 63 -0.59 -8.39 -17.02
C SER A 63 -0.12 -7.98 -15.62
N PRO A 64 0.43 -8.89 -14.82
CA PRO A 64 1.08 -8.57 -13.56
C PRO A 64 2.15 -7.47 -13.74
N GLY A 65 2.21 -6.52 -12.82
CA GLY A 65 3.12 -5.37 -12.87
C GLY A 65 2.76 -4.29 -13.90
N GLN A 66 1.59 -4.40 -14.54
CA GLN A 66 1.08 -3.43 -15.52
C GLN A 66 -0.31 -2.93 -15.16
N SER A 67 -0.50 -2.58 -13.92
CA SER A 67 -1.79 -2.12 -13.42
C SER A 67 -1.94 -0.61 -13.54
N THR A 68 -3.15 -0.18 -13.83
CA THR A 68 -3.56 1.22 -13.76
C THR A 68 -4.57 1.36 -12.65
N ILE A 69 -4.30 2.23 -11.70
CA ILE A 69 -5.20 2.51 -10.59
C ILE A 69 -6.16 3.61 -11.00
N TYR A 70 -7.44 3.41 -10.68
CA TYR A 70 -8.52 4.37 -10.89
C TYR A 70 -9.09 4.76 -9.53
N ILE A 71 -9.25 6.05 -9.30
CA ILE A 71 -10.00 6.57 -8.15
C ILE A 71 -11.27 7.22 -8.66
N ARG A 72 -12.43 6.76 -8.18
CA ARG A 72 -13.75 7.22 -8.63
C ARG A 72 -13.93 7.15 -10.16
N GLY A 73 -13.34 6.16 -10.81
CA GLY A 73 -13.40 5.95 -12.25
C GLY A 73 -12.49 6.88 -13.07
N LEU A 74 -11.68 7.72 -12.42
CA LEU A 74 -10.77 8.62 -13.11
C LEU A 74 -9.41 7.94 -13.35
N ALA A 75 -9.06 7.79 -14.62
CA ALA A 75 -7.71 7.45 -15.08
C ALA A 75 -7.43 8.14 -16.42
N SER A 76 -6.18 8.49 -16.66
CA SER A 76 -5.79 9.22 -17.87
C SER A 76 -5.36 8.34 -19.02
N THR A 77 -5.03 7.07 -18.76
CA THR A 77 -4.39 6.21 -19.77
C THR A 77 -5.10 4.89 -19.90
N THR A 78 -5.39 4.55 -21.14
CA THR A 78 -5.67 3.16 -21.48
C THR A 78 -4.32 2.43 -21.65
N PRO A 79 -4.16 1.22 -21.09
CA PRO A 79 -2.92 0.44 -21.20
C PRO A 79 -2.42 0.23 -22.64
N ASN A 80 -3.32 0.33 -23.60
CA ASN A 80 -3.04 0.08 -25.02
C ASN A 80 -2.24 1.19 -25.74
N LEU A 81 -2.06 2.35 -25.16
CA LEU A 81 -1.28 3.42 -25.78
C LEU A 81 0.24 3.24 -25.65
N THR A 82 0.68 2.26 -24.88
CA THR A 82 2.11 1.97 -24.66
C THR A 82 2.70 1.01 -25.70
N THR A 83 1.88 0.41 -26.56
CA THR A 83 2.34 -0.65 -27.49
C THR A 83 3.15 -0.13 -28.69
N ALA A 84 3.21 1.16 -28.90
CA ALA A 84 3.91 1.75 -30.08
C ALA A 84 5.28 2.37 -29.74
N GLY A 85 5.94 1.99 -28.64
CA GLY A 85 7.23 2.55 -28.23
C GLY A 85 7.15 4.01 -27.75
N VAL A 86 5.96 4.54 -27.58
CA VAL A 86 5.74 5.84 -26.97
C VAL A 86 5.64 5.65 -25.47
N ALA A 87 6.47 6.33 -24.69
CA ALA A 87 6.30 6.41 -23.26
C ALA A 87 4.87 6.90 -22.98
N GLY A 88 4.04 6.07 -22.35
CA GLY A 88 2.66 6.40 -22.03
C GLY A 88 2.55 7.67 -21.20
N LEU A 89 1.36 8.25 -21.14
CA LEU A 89 1.09 9.36 -20.24
C LEU A 89 1.31 8.92 -18.79
N ALA A 90 1.73 9.87 -17.96
CA ALA A 90 1.83 9.64 -16.52
C ALA A 90 0.44 9.24 -15.96
N PRO A 91 0.36 8.28 -15.03
CA PRO A 91 -0.90 7.90 -14.42
C PRO A 91 -1.52 9.09 -13.66
N ASN A 92 -2.84 9.12 -13.55
CA ASN A 92 -3.56 10.15 -12.78
C ASN A 92 -3.62 9.84 -11.28
N VAL A 93 -3.32 8.62 -10.90
CA VAL A 93 -3.21 8.17 -9.51
C VAL A 93 -1.76 7.81 -9.25
N SER A 94 -1.16 8.47 -8.29
CA SER A 94 0.18 8.14 -7.82
C SER A 94 0.13 7.03 -6.78
N LEU A 95 1.04 6.07 -6.91
CA LEU A 95 1.32 5.07 -5.88
C LEU A 95 2.63 5.43 -5.18
N TYR A 96 2.62 5.38 -3.85
CA TYR A 96 3.79 5.63 -3.01
C TYR A 96 4.04 4.45 -2.08
N LEU A 97 5.31 4.09 -1.91
CA LEU A 97 5.77 3.26 -0.81
C LEU A 97 6.54 4.16 0.15
N ASP A 98 6.01 4.36 1.34
CA ASP A 98 6.44 5.42 2.26
C ASP A 98 6.42 6.80 1.56
N GLU A 99 7.58 7.42 1.38
CA GLU A 99 7.72 8.70 0.67
C GLU A 99 8.26 8.53 -0.77
N GLN A 100 8.48 7.28 -1.22
CA GLN A 100 9.03 6.99 -2.54
C GLN A 100 7.91 6.81 -3.58
N PRO A 101 7.83 7.63 -4.63
CA PRO A 101 6.88 7.43 -5.71
C PRO A 101 7.22 6.18 -6.53
N LEU A 102 6.24 5.35 -6.80
CA LEU A 102 6.35 4.12 -7.59
C LEU A 102 5.67 4.22 -8.96
N ALA A 103 5.00 5.33 -9.24
CA ALA A 103 4.35 5.56 -10.52
C ALA A 103 5.38 5.67 -11.65
N GLN A 104 5.15 4.96 -12.74
CA GLN A 104 5.97 5.02 -13.95
C GLN A 104 5.09 5.46 -15.13
N PRO A 105 5.66 6.00 -16.22
CA PRO A 105 4.89 6.28 -17.42
C PRO A 105 4.10 5.05 -17.88
N GLY A 106 2.79 5.21 -18.00
CA GLY A 106 1.88 4.17 -18.49
C GLY A 106 1.44 3.12 -17.49
N ARG A 107 1.98 3.07 -16.25
CA ARG A 107 1.61 2.04 -15.27
C ARG A 107 1.93 2.42 -13.83
N ASN A 108 1.28 1.73 -12.90
CA ASN A 108 1.71 1.61 -11.52
C ASN A 108 2.36 0.24 -11.29
N LEU A 109 3.27 0.15 -10.35
CA LEU A 109 3.88 -1.12 -9.95
C LEU A 109 2.93 -1.87 -9.01
N ASP A 110 2.79 -3.16 -9.23
CA ASP A 110 2.06 -4.04 -8.31
C ASP A 110 3.00 -4.38 -7.15
N VAL A 111 2.72 -3.82 -5.98
CA VAL A 111 3.57 -3.98 -4.80
C VAL A 111 2.91 -4.91 -3.81
N TYR A 112 3.65 -5.91 -3.36
CA TYR A 112 3.24 -6.81 -2.30
C TYR A 112 3.10 -6.05 -0.96
N ALA A 113 2.04 -6.35 -0.22
CA ALA A 113 1.69 -5.66 1.02
C ALA A 113 2.42 -6.23 2.26
N ALA A 114 3.76 -6.43 2.15
CA ALA A 114 4.56 -6.97 3.24
C ALA A 114 4.79 -5.94 4.34
N ASP A 115 4.51 -6.31 5.59
CA ASP A 115 4.82 -5.52 6.80
C ASP A 115 4.35 -4.06 6.73
N LEU A 116 3.12 -3.86 6.27
CA LEU A 116 2.52 -2.52 6.22
C LEU A 116 1.91 -2.12 7.56
N GLU A 117 2.19 -0.91 8.00
CA GLU A 117 1.50 -0.26 9.12
C GLU A 117 0.08 0.13 8.71
N ARG A 118 -0.07 0.67 7.49
CA ARG A 118 -1.37 1.07 6.93
C ARG A 118 -1.29 1.37 5.45
N ILE A 119 -2.45 1.40 4.82
CA ILE A 119 -2.65 1.91 3.46
C ILE A 119 -3.53 3.15 3.54
N GLU A 120 -3.11 4.24 2.94
CA GLU A 120 -3.88 5.49 2.85
C GLU A 120 -4.28 5.77 1.40
N VAL A 121 -5.54 6.15 1.18
CA VAL A 121 -6.04 6.60 -0.12
C VAL A 121 -6.58 8.01 0.00
N LEU A 122 -5.94 8.93 -0.70
CA LEU A 122 -6.37 10.31 -0.80
C LEU A 122 -7.11 10.49 -2.12
N SER A 123 -8.40 10.81 -2.06
CA SER A 123 -9.22 11.05 -3.25
C SER A 123 -9.22 12.52 -3.64
N GLY A 124 -9.08 12.79 -4.93
CA GLY A 124 -9.05 14.13 -5.51
C GLY A 124 -7.63 14.66 -5.76
N PRO A 125 -7.50 15.86 -6.35
CA PRO A 125 -6.21 16.41 -6.73
C PRO A 125 -5.27 16.63 -5.54
N GLN A 126 -4.08 16.04 -5.61
CA GLN A 126 -3.05 16.11 -4.57
C GLN A 126 -1.70 16.64 -5.10
N GLY A 127 -1.71 17.32 -6.24
CA GLY A 127 -0.50 17.75 -6.95
C GLY A 127 0.43 18.66 -6.14
N THR A 128 -0.08 19.44 -5.21
CA THR A 128 0.72 20.34 -4.36
C THR A 128 1.63 19.60 -3.38
N LEU A 129 1.20 18.44 -2.87
CA LEU A 129 1.94 17.68 -1.87
C LEU A 129 2.67 16.47 -2.48
N PHE A 130 2.08 15.90 -3.54
CA PHE A 130 2.56 14.63 -4.12
C PHE A 130 3.02 14.79 -5.58
N GLY A 131 3.02 16.02 -6.12
CA GLY A 131 3.58 16.30 -7.42
C GLY A 131 2.77 15.73 -8.59
N ALA A 132 3.48 15.38 -9.66
CA ALA A 132 2.88 14.85 -10.89
C ALA A 132 2.18 13.50 -10.63
N SER A 133 1.24 13.16 -11.53
CA SER A 133 0.50 11.88 -11.48
C SER A 133 -0.48 11.72 -10.31
N SER A 134 -0.83 12.81 -9.61
CA SER A 134 -1.76 12.79 -8.47
C SER A 134 -3.01 13.64 -8.70
N GLN A 135 -3.51 13.67 -9.93
CA GLN A 135 -4.68 14.45 -10.32
C GLN A 135 -5.99 13.84 -9.83
N ALA A 136 -6.12 12.51 -9.87
CA ALA A 136 -7.29 11.79 -9.37
C ALA A 136 -7.14 11.39 -7.90
N GLY A 137 -5.90 11.29 -7.42
CA GLY A 137 -5.59 10.95 -6.05
C GLY A 137 -4.25 10.25 -5.87
N VAL A 138 -4.04 9.77 -4.66
CA VAL A 138 -2.80 9.09 -4.24
C VAL A 138 -3.15 7.85 -3.43
N VAL A 139 -2.46 6.75 -3.69
CA VAL A 139 -2.43 5.56 -2.85
C VAL A 139 -1.06 5.50 -2.17
N ARG A 140 -1.03 5.40 -0.86
CA ARG A 140 0.20 5.33 -0.06
C ARG A 140 0.24 4.05 0.73
N LEU A 141 1.30 3.29 0.56
CA LEU A 141 1.64 2.12 1.35
C LEU A 141 2.67 2.57 2.39
N ILE A 142 2.33 2.51 3.66
CA ILE A 142 3.21 2.92 4.76
C ILE A 142 3.70 1.68 5.48
N THR A 143 5.02 1.46 5.47
CA THR A 143 5.64 0.30 6.12
C THR A 143 5.84 0.52 7.61
N ASN A 144 5.84 -0.57 8.38
CA ASN A 144 6.25 -0.54 9.77
C ASN A 144 7.70 -0.08 9.89
N LYS A 145 7.98 0.78 10.87
CA LYS A 145 9.33 1.29 11.09
C LYS A 145 10.06 0.44 12.12
N PRO A 146 11.42 0.42 12.09
CA PRO A 146 12.19 -0.25 13.12
C PRO A 146 11.81 0.22 14.54
N ASP A 147 11.60 -0.72 15.45
CA ASP A 147 11.21 -0.45 16.83
C ASP A 147 12.37 -0.75 17.78
N LEU A 148 12.68 0.23 18.64
CA LEU A 148 13.72 0.13 19.67
C LEU A 148 13.24 -0.61 20.91
N SER A 149 11.93 -0.84 21.06
CA SER A 149 11.34 -1.39 22.30
C SER A 149 11.71 -2.85 22.56
N GLY A 150 12.05 -3.61 21.49
CA GLY A 150 12.40 -5.00 21.65
C GLY A 150 12.61 -5.76 20.33
N PHE A 151 13.11 -6.97 20.48
CA PHE A 151 13.18 -7.94 19.41
C PHE A 151 11.77 -8.41 19.03
N ASP A 152 11.48 -8.46 17.76
CA ASP A 152 10.24 -8.99 17.21
C ASP A 152 10.50 -9.78 15.94
N ALA A 153 9.77 -10.88 15.76
CA ALA A 153 9.85 -11.71 14.56
C ALA A 153 8.47 -12.30 14.24
N LYS A 154 8.07 -12.20 12.98
CA LYS A 154 6.81 -12.75 12.47
C LYS A 154 7.10 -13.59 11.23
N VAL A 155 6.52 -14.79 11.17
CA VAL A 155 6.54 -15.64 9.98
C VAL A 155 5.10 -15.98 9.63
N THR A 156 4.73 -15.73 8.40
CA THR A 156 3.42 -16.05 7.85
C THR A 156 3.61 -16.98 6.66
N MET A 157 2.84 -18.04 6.59
CA MET A 157 2.83 -18.97 5.46
C MET A 157 1.40 -19.27 5.07
N GLY A 158 1.13 -19.31 3.77
CA GLY A 158 -0.17 -19.63 3.23
C GLY A 158 -0.07 -20.56 2.03
N THR A 159 -1.14 -21.32 1.83
CA THR A 159 -1.35 -22.10 0.60
C THR A 159 -2.80 -22.01 0.21
N SER A 160 -3.05 -21.92 -1.08
CA SER A 160 -4.41 -21.92 -1.62
C SER A 160 -4.50 -22.82 -2.84
N PHE A 161 -5.70 -23.30 -3.10
CA PHE A 161 -5.98 -24.19 -4.22
C PHE A 161 -7.16 -23.64 -5.01
N THR A 162 -6.95 -23.41 -6.29
CA THR A 162 -8.00 -23.00 -7.21
C THR A 162 -8.49 -24.22 -8.01
N LYS A 163 -9.80 -24.39 -8.11
CA LYS A 163 -10.36 -25.51 -8.87
C LYS A 163 -9.99 -25.39 -10.35
N GLY A 164 -9.16 -26.32 -10.82
CA GLY A 164 -8.67 -26.35 -12.21
C GLY A 164 -7.38 -25.54 -12.44
N GLY A 165 -6.80 -24.95 -11.39
CA GLY A 165 -5.49 -24.32 -11.37
C GLY A 165 -4.46 -25.12 -10.60
N GLU A 166 -3.26 -24.59 -10.50
CA GLU A 166 -2.19 -25.13 -9.66
C GLU A 166 -2.32 -24.66 -8.21
N ALA A 167 -1.48 -25.18 -7.32
CA ALA A 167 -1.43 -24.73 -5.94
C ALA A 167 -0.62 -23.42 -5.85
N SER A 168 -1.14 -22.44 -5.12
CA SER A 168 -0.45 -21.20 -4.82
C SER A 168 0.19 -21.26 -3.45
N TYR A 169 1.35 -20.65 -3.28
CA TYR A 169 2.10 -20.60 -2.03
C TYR A 169 2.56 -19.18 -1.75
N ASN A 170 2.41 -18.75 -0.52
CA ASN A 170 3.02 -17.51 -0.05
C ASN A 170 3.75 -17.72 1.25
N ALA A 171 4.86 -17.02 1.43
CA ALA A 171 5.62 -17.01 2.67
C ALA A 171 6.16 -15.60 2.90
N GLU A 172 6.05 -15.12 4.13
CA GLU A 172 6.59 -13.84 4.57
C GLU A 172 7.31 -14.02 5.89
N ALA A 173 8.47 -13.41 6.03
CA ALA A 173 9.19 -13.34 7.29
C ALA A 173 9.65 -11.91 7.58
N MET A 174 9.34 -11.43 8.75
CA MET A 174 9.76 -10.14 9.29
C MET A 174 10.66 -10.34 10.49
N LEU A 175 11.66 -9.48 10.61
CA LEU A 175 12.57 -9.43 11.73
C LEU A 175 12.83 -7.99 12.15
N ASN A 176 12.65 -7.68 13.43
CA ASN A 176 13.02 -6.41 14.05
C ASN A 176 14.06 -6.64 15.14
N VAL A 177 15.21 -6.01 15.02
CA VAL A 177 16.33 -6.16 15.95
C VAL A 177 16.78 -4.81 16.46
N PRO A 178 16.56 -4.46 17.72
CA PRO A 178 17.21 -3.33 18.35
C PRO A 178 18.71 -3.65 18.56
N VAL A 179 19.56 -2.91 17.88
CA VAL A 179 21.03 -3.13 17.92
C VAL A 179 21.67 -2.33 19.05
N THR A 180 21.16 -1.12 19.28
CA THR A 180 21.56 -0.24 20.38
C THR A 180 20.34 0.50 20.90
N ASP A 181 20.50 1.29 21.96
CA ASP A 181 19.43 2.14 22.52
C ASP A 181 18.90 3.19 21.53
N SER A 182 19.62 3.43 20.42
CA SER A 182 19.26 4.43 19.41
C SER A 182 19.20 3.87 17.98
N LEU A 183 19.50 2.60 17.78
CA LEU A 183 19.51 1.96 16.47
C LEU A 183 18.75 0.64 16.50
N ALA A 184 17.74 0.52 15.65
CA ALA A 184 17.07 -0.73 15.35
C ALA A 184 17.09 -1.02 13.85
N LEU A 185 17.13 -2.27 13.50
CA LEU A 185 17.02 -2.76 12.13
C LEU A 185 15.72 -3.55 11.99
N ARG A 186 14.98 -3.31 10.91
CA ARG A 186 13.80 -4.08 10.53
C ARG A 186 13.95 -4.53 9.08
N GLY A 187 13.72 -5.79 8.83
CA GLY A 187 13.80 -6.37 7.50
C GLY A 187 12.65 -7.33 7.23
N VAL A 188 12.21 -7.37 5.99
CA VAL A 188 11.14 -8.25 5.53
C VAL A 188 11.61 -8.96 4.26
N VAL A 189 11.29 -10.23 4.19
CA VAL A 189 11.44 -11.04 2.97
C VAL A 189 10.12 -11.75 2.69
N TYR A 190 9.76 -11.85 1.43
CA TYR A 190 8.56 -12.55 1.03
C TYR A 190 8.77 -13.35 -0.25
N LEU A 191 7.98 -14.39 -0.39
CA LEU A 191 7.82 -15.22 -1.58
C LEU A 191 6.32 -15.34 -1.86
N ASP A 192 5.91 -15.08 -3.10
CA ASP A 192 4.55 -15.27 -3.56
C ASP A 192 4.59 -15.99 -4.91
N ASP A 193 3.96 -17.15 -4.98
CA ASP A 193 3.86 -17.98 -6.17
C ASP A 193 2.39 -18.32 -6.40
N GLN A 194 1.85 -17.82 -7.51
CA GLN A 194 0.45 -17.97 -7.87
C GLN A 194 0.31 -18.97 -9.01
N GLY A 195 -0.32 -20.11 -8.73
CA GLY A 195 -0.61 -21.20 -9.65
C GLY A 195 -1.93 -21.04 -10.41
#